data_2809f1a11438f65193fef97d311c3ded
#
_entry.id   2809f1a11438f65193fef97d311c3ded
#
_cell.length_a   1.000
_cell.length_b   1.000
_cell.length_c   1.000
_cell.angle_alpha   90.00
_cell.angle_beta   90.00
_cell.angle_gamma   90.00
#
_symmetry.space_group_name_H-M   'P 1'
#
loop_
_entity.id
_entity.type
_entity.pdbx_description
1 polymer ?
#
loop_
_entity_poly.entity_id
_entity_poly.type
_entity_poly.pdbx_seq_one_letter_code
_entity_poly.pdbx_strand_id
1 'polypeptide(L)'
;MGIDLPAVEPETSSEDRPPSRVEYLDYREVARREWSVGDDDLFEKVAAAAVPEDRYGSLEVPRDEPILVAAGDEGLAWPASCRAGSCATCTAYLYEGEADMDVNLLLTDEEIEERGLLLTCTAKPESDELKVVFNAIRSPYVRETVLNR
;
A
#
# COMPACT_ATOMS: atom_id res chain seq x y z
N MET A 1 -34.98 26.36 4.97
CA MET A 1 -34.63 25.79 4.92
C MET A 1 -34.11 24.99 4.72
N GLY A 2 -34.02 25.29 4.64
CA GLY A 2 -33.61 24.42 4.36
C GLY A 2 -33.05 23.93 3.99
N ILE A 3 -33.11 23.89 3.78
CA ILE A 3 -32.72 23.20 3.67
C ILE A 3 -31.82 22.72 3.37
N ASP A 4 -31.92 22.84 3.27
CA ASP A 4 -31.22 22.16 3.08
C ASP A 4 -30.51 21.48 2.85
N LEU A 5 -30.45 21.66 2.70
CA LEU A 5 -29.95 20.89 2.57
C LEU A 5 -29.19 20.14 2.60
N PRO A 6 -29.01 19.95 2.56
CA PRO A 6 -28.37 19.16 2.77
C PRO A 6 -27.82 18.32 2.48
N ALA A 7 -27.99 18.24 2.29
CA ALA A 7 -27.55 17.45 2.22
C ALA A 7 -27.00 16.87 1.52
N VAL A 8 -26.96 17.01 1.22
CA VAL A 8 -26.57 16.49 0.60
C VAL A 8 -25.52 15.92 0.53
N GLU A 9 -25.12 15.74 0.78
CA GLU A 9 -24.29 15.16 0.71
C GLU A 9 -23.90 14.21 0.71
N PRO A 10 -23.76 14.20 0.69
CA PRO A 10 -23.23 13.27 0.79
C PRO A 10 -22.63 12.39 0.44
N GLU A 11 -22.78 12.36 0.18
CA GLU A 11 -22.40 11.61 -0.06
C GLU A 11 -21.49 10.98 0.20
N THR A 12 -21.44 10.55 0.47
CA THR A 12 -20.56 9.45 0.69
C THR A 12 -19.49 9.34 -0.32
N SER A 13 -18.99 10.43 -0.79
CA SER A 13 -17.81 10.39 -1.60
C SER A 13 -16.61 10.09 -0.70
N SER A 14 -15.55 9.54 -1.28
CA SER A 14 -14.36 9.23 -0.51
C SER A 14 -13.75 10.48 0.10
N GLU A 15 -14.05 11.63 -0.46
CA GLU A 15 -13.54 12.89 0.08
C GLU A 15 -14.14 13.23 1.45
N ASP A 16 -15.29 12.66 1.75
CA ASP A 16 -15.94 12.92 3.04
C ASP A 16 -15.38 12.07 4.16
N ARG A 17 -14.58 11.07 3.84
CA ARG A 17 -13.98 10.21 4.85
C ARG A 17 -12.58 10.72 5.20
N PRO A 18 -12.18 10.57 6.47
CA PRO A 18 -10.82 10.97 6.84
C PRO A 18 -9.79 10.13 6.09
N PRO A 19 -8.59 10.64 5.89
CA PRO A 19 -7.54 9.86 5.25
C PRO A 19 -7.26 8.58 6.02
N SER A 20 -6.81 7.56 5.30
CA SER A 20 -6.39 6.32 5.93
C SER A 20 -4.98 6.47 6.47
N ARG A 21 -4.71 5.80 7.57
CA ARG A 21 -3.37 5.74 8.10
C ARG A 21 -2.70 4.49 7.55
N VAL A 22 -1.59 4.69 6.84
CA VAL A 22 -0.85 3.59 6.22
C VAL A 22 0.48 3.46 6.91
N GLU A 23 0.70 2.32 7.56
CA GLU A 23 1.99 1.99 8.15
C GLU A 23 2.78 1.21 7.11
N TYR A 24 4.02 1.61 6.87
CA TYR A 24 4.81 1.04 5.78
C TYR A 24 6.13 0.47 6.26
N LEU A 25 6.61 -0.54 5.54
CA LEU A 25 7.88 -1.18 5.82
C LEU A 25 8.53 -1.55 4.50
N ASP A 26 9.82 -1.24 4.36
CA ASP A 26 10.58 -1.60 3.17
C ASP A 26 10.94 -3.08 3.23
N TYR A 27 10.66 -3.80 2.15
CA TYR A 27 10.96 -5.23 2.10
C TYR A 27 12.45 -5.51 2.32
N ARG A 28 13.33 -4.58 2.00
CA ARG A 28 14.76 -4.77 2.22
C ARG A 28 15.08 -5.01 3.69
N GLU A 29 14.31 -4.39 4.60
CA GLU A 29 14.51 -4.66 6.04
C GLU A 29 14.04 -6.06 6.40
N VAL A 30 12.97 -6.52 5.78
CA VAL A 30 12.47 -7.88 6.02
C VAL A 30 13.54 -8.89 5.61
N ALA A 31 14.09 -8.72 4.42
CA ALA A 31 15.10 -9.63 3.89
C ALA A 31 16.40 -9.58 4.70
N ARG A 32 16.85 -8.37 5.04
CA ARG A 32 18.10 -8.19 5.73
C ARG A 32 18.07 -8.79 7.14
N ARG A 33 16.92 -8.72 7.78
CA ARG A 33 16.78 -9.22 9.15
C ARG A 33 16.24 -10.63 9.21
N GLU A 34 16.05 -11.26 8.03
CA GLU A 34 15.55 -12.64 7.93
C GLU A 34 14.16 -12.80 8.53
N TRP A 35 13.37 -11.75 8.45
CA TRP A 35 11.96 -11.79 8.82
C TRP A 35 11.15 -12.30 7.65
N SER A 36 9.85 -12.51 7.86
CA SER A 36 8.95 -12.98 6.82
C SER A 36 7.71 -12.10 6.76
N VAL A 37 7.21 -11.84 5.55
CA VAL A 37 5.96 -11.11 5.40
C VAL A 37 4.81 -11.87 6.06
N GLY A 38 4.95 -13.19 6.23
CA GLY A 38 3.94 -13.99 6.90
C GLY A 38 4.02 -14.01 8.43
N ASP A 39 5.00 -13.31 9.01
CA ASP A 39 5.11 -13.27 10.46
C ASP A 39 3.96 -12.47 11.06
N ASP A 40 3.29 -13.05 12.06
CA ASP A 40 2.15 -12.38 12.69
C ASP A 40 2.56 -11.11 13.42
N ASP A 41 3.81 -11.01 13.87
CA ASP A 41 4.29 -9.89 14.66
C ASP A 41 5.30 -9.04 13.90
N LEU A 42 5.23 -9.05 12.57
CA LEU A 42 6.22 -8.36 11.74
C LEU A 42 6.34 -6.89 12.09
N PHE A 43 5.21 -6.17 12.15
CA PHE A 43 5.25 -4.74 12.39
C PHE A 43 5.59 -4.40 13.83
N GLU A 44 5.34 -5.32 14.76
CA GLU A 44 5.77 -5.13 16.14
C GLU A 44 7.29 -5.26 16.26
N LYS A 45 7.87 -6.19 15.54
CA LYS A 45 9.32 -6.35 15.50
C LYS A 45 9.99 -5.13 14.91
N VAL A 46 9.41 -4.59 13.83
CA VAL A 46 9.97 -3.42 13.18
C VAL A 46 9.93 -2.21 14.10
N ALA A 47 8.82 -2.01 14.78
CA ALA A 47 8.67 -0.87 15.67
C ALA A 47 9.71 -0.88 16.77
N ALA A 48 10.12 -2.06 17.21
CA ALA A 48 11.13 -2.20 18.27
C ALA A 48 12.56 -2.11 17.73
N ALA A 49 12.75 -2.14 16.42
CA ALA A 49 14.08 -2.28 15.83
C ALA A 49 14.74 -0.98 15.44
N ALA A 50 14.11 0.17 15.67
CA ALA A 50 14.68 1.49 15.38
C ALA A 50 15.08 1.63 13.91
N VAL A 51 14.19 1.25 13.01
CA VAL A 51 14.43 1.36 11.57
C VAL A 51 14.23 2.81 11.12
N PRO A 52 15.05 3.33 10.17
CA PRO A 52 14.88 4.70 9.70
C PRO A 52 13.51 4.97 9.09
N GLU A 53 13.09 6.23 9.13
CA GLU A 53 11.75 6.63 8.69
C GLU A 53 11.51 6.40 7.21
N ASP A 54 12.55 6.41 6.40
CA ASP A 54 12.36 6.15 4.97
C ASP A 54 12.07 4.67 4.70
N ARG A 55 12.26 3.82 5.69
CA ARG A 55 12.02 2.37 5.54
C ARG A 55 10.90 1.85 6.41
N TYR A 56 10.55 2.58 7.46
CA TYR A 56 9.45 2.18 8.33
C TYR A 56 8.85 3.43 8.94
N GLY A 57 7.54 3.54 8.87
CA GLY A 57 6.82 4.67 9.45
C GLY A 57 5.37 4.61 9.07
N SER A 58 4.72 5.75 9.14
CA SER A 58 3.32 5.84 8.74
C SER A 58 3.06 7.16 8.03
N LEU A 59 2.02 7.15 7.20
CA LEU A 59 1.60 8.35 6.50
C LEU A 59 0.08 8.31 6.35
N GLU A 60 -0.50 9.47 6.05
CA GLU A 60 -1.92 9.57 5.79
C GLU A 60 -2.15 9.59 4.29
N VAL A 61 -3.07 8.77 3.81
CA VAL A 61 -3.38 8.64 2.40
C VAL A 61 -4.84 8.98 2.19
N PRO A 62 -5.16 10.03 1.41
CA PRO A 62 -6.55 10.32 1.07
C PRO A 62 -7.20 9.14 0.40
N ARG A 63 -8.51 8.97 0.64
CA ARG A 63 -9.23 7.80 0.16
C ARG A 63 -9.31 7.72 -1.36
N ASP A 64 -9.16 8.84 -2.03
CA ASP A 64 -9.25 8.89 -3.49
C ASP A 64 -7.90 9.00 -4.17
N GLU A 65 -6.82 8.74 -3.43
CA GLU A 65 -5.48 8.91 -3.96
C GLU A 65 -4.71 7.59 -3.86
N PRO A 66 -3.97 7.20 -4.91
CA PRO A 66 -3.13 6.00 -4.81
C PRO A 66 -2.08 6.14 -3.72
N ILE A 67 -1.77 5.04 -3.08
CA ILE A 67 -0.82 5.05 -1.97
C ILE A 67 0.55 5.58 -2.41
N LEU A 68 0.98 5.21 -3.61
CA LEU A 68 2.28 5.66 -4.13
C LEU A 68 2.36 7.17 -4.27
N VAL A 69 1.25 7.80 -4.70
CA VAL A 69 1.23 9.26 -4.86
C VAL A 69 1.39 9.93 -3.51
N ALA A 70 0.66 9.46 -2.50
CA ALA A 70 0.76 10.03 -1.17
C ALA A 70 2.16 9.86 -0.58
N ALA A 71 2.78 8.70 -0.83
CA ALA A 71 4.15 8.47 -0.36
C ALA A 71 5.12 9.45 -1.00
N GLY A 72 4.95 9.71 -2.30
CA GLY A 72 5.78 10.69 -2.99
C GLY A 72 5.61 12.09 -2.46
N ASP A 73 4.37 12.47 -2.12
CA ASP A 73 4.10 13.78 -1.54
C ASP A 73 4.78 13.97 -0.19
N GLU A 74 5.01 12.86 0.54
CA GLU A 74 5.72 12.91 1.81
C GLU A 74 7.23 12.83 1.66
N GLY A 75 7.71 12.78 0.44
CA GLY A 75 9.14 12.70 0.19
C GLY A 75 9.72 11.30 0.24
N LEU A 76 8.87 10.29 0.24
CA LEU A 76 9.32 8.90 0.28
C LEU A 76 9.61 8.42 -1.14
N ALA A 77 10.77 7.81 -1.34
CA ALA A 77 11.21 7.38 -2.66
C ALA A 77 10.90 5.89 -2.87
N TRP A 78 9.60 5.57 -2.96
CA TRP A 78 9.20 4.19 -3.21
C TRP A 78 9.42 3.85 -4.68
N PRO A 79 9.74 2.58 -4.99
CA PRO A 79 10.00 2.19 -6.38
C PRO A 79 8.76 2.38 -7.25
N ALA A 80 8.96 2.97 -8.41
CA ALA A 80 7.89 3.18 -9.37
C ALA A 80 8.49 3.30 -10.76
N SER A 81 7.68 2.94 -11.77
CA SER A 81 8.12 3.02 -13.15
C SER A 81 6.97 3.47 -14.03
N CYS A 82 6.06 2.56 -14.40
CA CYS A 82 4.99 2.89 -15.33
C CYS A 82 3.88 3.74 -14.71
N ARG A 83 3.61 3.56 -13.42
CA ARG A 83 2.54 4.23 -12.67
C ARG A 83 1.16 4.02 -13.28
N ALA A 84 1.02 2.95 -14.06
CA ALA A 84 -0.22 2.68 -14.80
C ALA A 84 -0.79 1.30 -14.52
N GLY A 85 -0.25 0.58 -13.53
CA GLY A 85 -0.79 -0.72 -13.11
C GLY A 85 -0.34 -1.88 -13.96
N SER A 86 0.74 -1.72 -14.73
CA SER A 86 1.18 -2.78 -15.64
C SER A 86 2.61 -3.27 -15.42
N CYS A 87 3.30 -2.77 -14.40
CA CYS A 87 4.65 -3.27 -14.13
C CYS A 87 4.79 -3.63 -12.65
N ALA A 88 5.80 -4.45 -12.35
CA ALA A 88 5.98 -4.98 -11.01
C ALA A 88 6.74 -4.04 -10.07
N THR A 89 7.25 -2.93 -10.57
CA THR A 89 8.15 -2.07 -9.79
C THR A 89 7.50 -1.53 -8.52
N CYS A 90 6.21 -1.20 -8.58
CA CYS A 90 5.51 -0.61 -7.44
C CYS A 90 4.76 -1.63 -6.59
N THR A 91 5.04 -2.92 -6.78
CA THR A 91 4.35 -3.97 -6.04
C THR A 91 4.65 -3.88 -4.54
N ALA A 92 3.64 -4.15 -3.73
CA ALA A 92 3.76 -4.22 -2.28
C ALA A 92 2.93 -5.37 -1.77
N TYR A 93 3.22 -5.80 -0.54
CA TYR A 93 2.36 -6.75 0.16
C TYR A 93 1.42 -5.96 1.07
N LEU A 94 0.14 -6.27 1.01
CA LEU A 94 -0.84 -5.72 1.93
C LEU A 94 -0.87 -6.63 3.15
N TYR A 95 -0.20 -6.20 4.20
CA TYR A 95 -0.06 -7.00 5.39
C TYR A 95 -1.35 -6.98 6.22
N GLU A 96 -2.01 -5.83 6.26
CA GLU A 96 -3.24 -5.68 7.04
C GLU A 96 -4.07 -4.56 6.42
N GLY A 97 -5.42 -4.71 6.46
CA GLY A 97 -6.32 -3.70 5.94
C GLY A 97 -6.83 -4.06 4.56
N GLU A 98 -7.49 -3.09 3.93
CA GLU A 98 -8.08 -3.30 2.61
C GLU A 98 -7.77 -2.13 1.69
N ALA A 99 -7.53 -2.45 0.43
CA ALA A 99 -7.27 -1.45 -0.60
C ALA A 99 -7.90 -1.91 -1.91
N ASP A 100 -8.19 -0.94 -2.78
CA ASP A 100 -8.80 -1.22 -4.07
C ASP A 100 -7.92 -0.66 -5.18
N MET A 101 -7.70 -1.47 -6.22
CA MET A 101 -6.90 -1.04 -7.36
C MET A 101 -7.81 -0.67 -8.52
N ASP A 102 -7.75 0.61 -8.94
CA ASP A 102 -8.53 1.06 -10.08
C ASP A 102 -8.09 0.36 -11.37
N VAL A 103 -6.80 0.16 -11.51
CA VAL A 103 -6.22 -0.47 -12.69
C VAL A 103 -5.23 -1.52 -12.24
N ASN A 104 -5.41 -2.74 -12.73
CA ASN A 104 -4.46 -3.82 -12.46
C ASN A 104 -4.33 -4.67 -13.72
N LEU A 105 -3.22 -4.49 -14.42
CA LEU A 105 -2.95 -5.21 -15.66
C LEU A 105 -1.86 -6.27 -15.45
N LEU A 106 -1.52 -6.57 -14.21
CA LEU A 106 -0.37 -7.43 -13.92
C LEU A 106 -0.70 -8.58 -12.97
N LEU A 107 -1.35 -8.30 -11.84
CA LEU A 107 -1.55 -9.29 -10.79
C LEU A 107 -2.80 -10.13 -11.04
N THR A 108 -2.72 -11.42 -10.70
CA THR A 108 -3.89 -12.29 -10.75
C THR A 108 -4.73 -12.14 -9.49
N ASP A 109 -5.98 -12.61 -9.55
CA ASP A 109 -6.86 -12.60 -8.39
C ASP A 109 -6.26 -13.38 -7.24
N GLU A 110 -5.62 -14.51 -7.53
CA GLU A 110 -4.97 -15.32 -6.51
C GLU A 110 -3.86 -14.55 -5.82
N GLU A 111 -3.08 -13.81 -6.60
CA GLU A 111 -1.97 -13.05 -6.02
C GLU A 111 -2.48 -11.94 -5.12
N ILE A 112 -3.60 -11.35 -5.48
CA ILE A 112 -4.19 -10.28 -4.67
C ILE A 112 -4.81 -10.87 -3.40
N GLU A 113 -5.60 -11.93 -3.52
CA GLU A 113 -6.38 -12.43 -2.40
C GLU A 113 -5.60 -13.38 -1.49
N GLU A 114 -4.71 -14.18 -2.06
CA GLU A 114 -4.00 -15.19 -1.29
C GLU A 114 -2.62 -14.74 -0.86
N ARG A 115 -1.95 -13.95 -1.70
CA ARG A 115 -0.62 -13.48 -1.38
C ARG A 115 -0.59 -12.05 -0.87
N GLY A 116 -1.71 -11.34 -0.96
CA GLY A 116 -1.80 -9.99 -0.48
C GLY A 116 -1.01 -8.97 -1.28
N LEU A 117 -0.82 -9.23 -2.58
CA LEU A 117 -0.07 -8.31 -3.43
C LEU A 117 -0.95 -7.17 -3.92
N LEU A 118 -0.35 -5.99 -4.07
CA LEU A 118 -1.04 -4.87 -4.67
C LEU A 118 -0.03 -3.99 -5.40
N LEU A 119 -0.56 -3.14 -6.29
CA LEU A 119 0.26 -2.17 -7.02
C LEU A 119 0.00 -0.81 -6.39
N THR A 120 1.01 -0.25 -5.73
CA THR A 120 0.81 1.00 -4.99
C THR A 120 0.48 2.18 -5.89
N CYS A 121 0.82 2.10 -7.17
CA CYS A 121 0.54 3.21 -8.11
C CYS A 121 -0.94 3.33 -8.44
N THR A 122 -1.74 2.29 -8.20
CA THR A 122 -3.18 2.32 -8.47
C THR A 122 -4.03 1.97 -7.27
N ALA A 123 -3.42 1.49 -6.18
CA ALA A 123 -4.16 1.05 -5.01
C ALA A 123 -4.57 2.22 -4.15
N LYS A 124 -5.84 2.31 -3.83
CA LYS A 124 -6.40 3.33 -2.94
C LYS A 124 -6.88 2.66 -1.66
N PRO A 125 -6.71 3.30 -0.51
CA PRO A 125 -7.09 2.67 0.75
C PRO A 125 -8.61 2.57 0.90
N GLU A 126 -9.06 1.42 1.40
CA GLU A 126 -10.49 1.19 1.66
C GLU A 126 -10.79 1.17 3.14
N SER A 127 -9.85 0.72 3.96
CA SER A 127 -10.05 0.67 5.40
C SER A 127 -9.38 1.88 6.05
N ASP A 128 -9.70 2.11 7.33
CA ASP A 128 -9.16 3.25 8.05
C ASP A 128 -7.66 3.14 8.28
N GLU A 129 -7.17 1.90 8.43
CA GLU A 129 -5.76 1.65 8.66
C GLU A 129 -5.28 0.51 7.77
N LEU A 130 -4.07 0.68 7.24
CA LEU A 130 -3.44 -0.34 6.43
C LEU A 130 -2.00 -0.53 6.88
N LYS A 131 -1.48 -1.73 6.66
CA LYS A 131 -0.05 -2.00 6.83
C LYS A 131 0.45 -2.62 5.54
N VAL A 132 1.46 -2.01 4.95
CA VAL A 132 1.99 -2.47 3.66
C VAL A 132 3.49 -2.69 3.76
N VAL A 133 3.97 -3.68 3.01
CA VAL A 133 5.41 -3.91 2.86
C VAL A 133 5.73 -3.53 1.42
N PHE A 134 6.32 -2.36 1.24
CA PHE A 134 6.62 -1.86 -0.10
C PHE A 134 7.97 -2.40 -0.57
N ASN A 135 8.31 -2.13 -1.82
CA ASN A 135 9.54 -2.62 -2.45
C ASN A 135 9.51 -4.16 -2.58
N ALA A 136 8.30 -4.71 -2.77
CA ALA A 136 8.11 -6.16 -2.84
C ALA A 136 8.74 -6.75 -4.10
N ILE A 137 9.13 -5.91 -5.07
CA ILE A 137 9.83 -6.38 -6.25
C ILE A 137 11.14 -7.09 -5.88
N ARG A 138 11.66 -6.82 -4.70
CA ARG A 138 12.86 -7.48 -4.22
C ARG A 138 12.59 -8.82 -3.57
N SER A 139 11.32 -9.17 -3.36
CA SER A 139 11.00 -10.48 -2.80
C SER A 139 11.16 -11.56 -3.88
N PRO A 140 11.51 -12.79 -3.48
CA PRO A 140 11.72 -13.85 -4.46
C PRO A 140 10.50 -14.11 -5.34
N TYR A 141 9.31 -14.13 -4.75
CA TYR A 141 8.12 -14.44 -5.54
C TYR A 141 7.87 -13.39 -6.62
N VAL A 142 7.92 -12.11 -6.25
CA VAL A 142 7.63 -11.04 -7.21
C VAL A 142 8.73 -11.00 -8.28
N ARG A 143 9.97 -11.13 -7.86
CA ARG A 143 11.10 -11.05 -8.79
C ARG A 143 11.11 -12.23 -9.77
N GLU A 144 10.75 -13.42 -9.31
CA GLU A 144 10.84 -14.61 -10.15
C GLU A 144 9.57 -14.90 -10.92
N THR A 145 8.42 -14.43 -10.44
CA THR A 145 7.15 -14.76 -11.06
C THR A 145 6.49 -13.54 -11.69
N VAL A 146 6.28 -12.50 -10.91
CA VAL A 146 5.51 -11.35 -11.39
C VAL A 146 6.32 -10.50 -12.36
N LEU A 147 7.58 -10.27 -12.05
CA LEU A 147 8.45 -9.45 -12.89
C LEU A 147 8.67 -10.07 -14.27
N ASN A 148 8.68 -11.39 -14.34
CA ASN A 148 8.92 -12.11 -15.59
C ASN A 148 7.66 -12.28 -16.45
N ARG A 149 6.58 -11.73 -16.07
CA ARG A 149 5.28 -11.92 -16.72
C ARG A 149 5.13 -11.15 -18.01
#